data_f7ee62404977e8d1ab0a4f2561292294
#
_entry.id   f7ee62404977e8d1ab0a4f2561292294
#
_cell.length_a   1.000
_cell.length_b   1.000
_cell.length_c   1.000
_cell.angle_alpha   90.00
_cell.angle_beta   90.00
_cell.angle_gamma   90.00
#
_symmetry.space_group_name_H-M   'P 1'
#
loop_
_entity.id
_entity.type
_entity.pdbx_description
1 polymer ?
#
loop_
_entity_poly.entity_id
_entity_poly.type
_entity_poly.pdbx_seq_one_letter_code
_entity_poly.pdbx_strand_id
1 'polypeptide(L)'
;MPQIYKIYINGVWVKSSSGETFDDLNPATEESIGKFQKGNEDDVNKSVDAAEDAFEKWSETPAPKRGKIILKAAQLLEQNKESLARELTEEMGKVLVEARGDIQEAIDMAEYMAGEGRRLFGNTTTSELKDKFAMTVRRPIGIVGLITPWNFPIAIPSWKIFPALVCGNTIVFKPSSDTPRCAIRFVEILEKAGVPKGVINLVTGPGNTTGMALVRHKKVRAISFTGHKDTGSEILKQAGIKRVGLELGGKNGIIIMDDADLKLALDGVIWGVFGTTGQRCTAASRVIIHEKIKAKFESMLVERIKKLKLGNGLDPKTDIGPLINKAAQEKSKNYVEIGLKEGAKMLCGGKIPKIKGFFFEPTLFTNCSTDMRIAKEEIFGPVVCLISVKDFNEAIDAINSVEYGLSSSIYTNDIRNAFKAIEKIEAGLTYVNASTIGSEVHLPFGGVKHSGTTREGGIKGIDEFSELKTVYVDYSGKLQRAQIDS
;
A
#
# COMPACT_ATOMS: atom_id res chain seq x y z
N MET A 1 -21.92 2.57 26.73
CA MET A 1 -21.62 3.61 25.74
C MET A 1 -20.51 3.11 24.84
N PRO A 2 -20.52 3.36 23.54
CA PRO A 2 -19.41 2.96 22.66
C PRO A 2 -18.10 3.59 23.13
N GLN A 3 -17.01 2.88 22.98
CA GLN A 3 -15.68 3.38 23.31
C GLN A 3 -15.33 4.59 22.44
N ILE A 4 -14.78 5.66 23.03
CA ILE A 4 -14.31 6.84 22.30
C ILE A 4 -12.80 6.81 22.26
N TYR A 5 -12.25 6.65 21.05
CA TYR A 5 -10.81 6.65 20.80
C TYR A 5 -10.30 8.07 20.60
N LYS A 6 -9.06 8.31 21.03
CA LYS A 6 -8.40 9.61 21.01
C LYS A 6 -7.36 9.68 19.89
N ILE A 7 -6.93 10.88 19.51
CA ILE A 7 -5.76 11.14 18.68
C ILE A 7 -4.51 11.21 19.58
N TYR A 8 -3.32 11.00 18.99
CA TYR A 8 -2.05 10.97 19.72
C TYR A 8 -1.15 12.12 19.30
N ILE A 9 -0.92 13.07 20.20
CA ILE A 9 -0.10 14.26 19.95
C ILE A 9 0.91 14.42 21.09
N ASN A 10 2.19 14.58 20.75
CA ASN A 10 3.27 14.82 21.69
C ASN A 10 3.33 13.81 22.87
N GLY A 11 3.11 12.54 22.59
CA GLY A 11 3.15 11.50 23.60
C GLY A 11 1.92 11.43 24.50
N VAL A 12 0.80 12.05 24.12
CA VAL A 12 -0.44 12.08 24.91
C VAL A 12 -1.64 11.77 24.03
N TRP A 13 -2.53 10.90 24.50
CA TRP A 13 -3.82 10.63 23.90
C TRP A 13 -4.83 11.71 24.27
N VAL A 14 -5.21 12.55 23.32
CA VAL A 14 -6.05 13.74 23.51
C VAL A 14 -7.34 13.67 22.67
N LYS A 15 -8.33 14.46 23.06
CA LYS A 15 -9.51 14.72 22.24
C LYS A 15 -9.15 15.68 21.10
N SER A 16 -9.84 15.56 19.97
CA SER A 16 -9.73 16.55 18.89
C SER A 16 -10.24 17.92 19.36
N SER A 17 -9.62 18.99 18.86
CA SER A 17 -10.07 20.37 19.09
C SER A 17 -11.44 20.66 18.48
N SER A 18 -11.90 19.87 17.50
CA SER A 18 -13.25 19.98 16.92
C SER A 18 -14.34 19.57 17.90
N GLY A 19 -14.05 18.71 18.90
CA GLY A 19 -15.04 18.06 19.75
C GLY A 19 -15.94 17.03 19.04
N GLU A 20 -15.77 16.85 17.72
CA GLU A 20 -16.58 15.93 16.91
C GLU A 20 -15.98 14.51 16.89
N THR A 21 -16.83 13.53 16.63
CA THR A 21 -16.46 12.14 16.43
C THR A 21 -17.16 11.57 15.20
N PHE A 22 -16.62 10.47 14.68
CA PHE A 22 -17.27 9.65 13.65
C PHE A 22 -17.30 8.19 14.11
N ASP A 23 -18.26 7.42 13.59
CA ASP A 23 -18.38 6.00 13.87
C ASP A 23 -17.55 5.20 12.87
N ASP A 24 -16.98 4.10 13.35
CA ASP A 24 -16.38 3.06 12.53
C ASP A 24 -17.20 1.78 12.69
N LEU A 25 -17.43 1.06 11.60
CA LEU A 25 -18.34 -0.09 11.54
C LEU A 25 -17.60 -1.36 11.16
N ASN A 26 -17.95 -2.45 11.80
CA ASN A 26 -17.57 -3.79 11.33
C ASN A 26 -18.31 -4.09 10.01
N PRO A 27 -17.62 -4.24 8.88
CA PRO A 27 -18.27 -4.40 7.57
C PRO A 27 -19.02 -5.74 7.41
N ALA A 28 -18.74 -6.73 8.26
CA ALA A 28 -19.44 -8.02 8.23
C ALA A 28 -20.77 -7.99 9.03
N THR A 29 -20.88 -7.12 10.03
CA THR A 29 -22.05 -7.08 10.93
C THR A 29 -22.78 -5.75 10.93
N GLU A 30 -22.19 -4.68 10.37
CA GLU A 30 -22.66 -3.29 10.42
C GLU A 30 -22.80 -2.74 11.85
N GLU A 31 -22.16 -3.36 12.81
CA GLU A 31 -22.12 -2.92 14.19
C GLU A 31 -21.00 -1.92 14.42
N SER A 32 -21.23 -0.93 15.29
CA SER A 32 -20.22 0.08 15.62
C SER A 32 -19.07 -0.56 16.42
N ILE A 33 -17.85 -0.40 15.92
CA ILE A 33 -16.61 -0.77 16.60
C ILE A 33 -16.27 0.26 17.70
N GLY A 34 -16.63 1.52 17.46
CA GLY A 34 -16.37 2.63 18.37
C GLY A 34 -16.52 3.98 17.69
N LYS A 35 -16.28 5.03 18.48
CA LYS A 35 -16.26 6.42 18.02
C LYS A 35 -14.83 6.95 18.01
N PHE A 36 -14.47 7.61 16.94
CA PHE A 36 -13.12 8.15 16.72
C PHE A 36 -13.17 9.67 16.60
N GLN A 37 -12.13 10.34 17.07
CA GLN A 37 -12.04 11.80 17.00
C GLN A 37 -11.97 12.25 15.53
N LYS A 38 -12.77 13.25 15.17
CA LYS A 38 -12.74 13.89 13.87
C LYS A 38 -11.79 15.08 13.93
N GLY A 39 -10.49 14.81 13.70
CA GLY A 39 -9.44 15.81 13.68
C GLY A 39 -9.67 16.90 12.63
N ASN A 40 -9.13 18.07 12.88
CA ASN A 40 -9.21 19.23 12.02
C ASN A 40 -7.80 19.85 11.77
N GLU A 41 -7.75 21.03 11.16
CA GLU A 41 -6.51 21.73 10.87
C GLU A 41 -5.72 22.12 12.13
N ASP A 42 -6.40 22.50 13.23
CA ASP A 42 -5.73 22.83 14.49
C ASP A 42 -5.02 21.61 15.10
N ASP A 43 -5.61 20.42 14.99
CA ASP A 43 -5.00 19.19 15.47
C ASP A 43 -3.77 18.82 14.61
N VAL A 44 -3.84 19.06 13.30
CA VAL A 44 -2.69 18.91 12.40
C VAL A 44 -1.58 19.88 12.77
N ASN A 45 -1.91 21.16 13.00
CA ASN A 45 -0.93 22.18 13.39
C ASN A 45 -0.23 21.80 14.69
N LYS A 46 -0.97 21.41 15.74
CA LYS A 46 -0.41 20.92 17.01
C LYS A 46 0.50 19.69 16.83
N SER A 47 0.10 18.78 15.94
CA SER A 47 0.89 17.57 15.64
C SER A 47 2.18 17.90 14.91
N VAL A 48 2.15 18.87 13.99
CA VAL A 48 3.34 19.32 13.28
C VAL A 48 4.28 20.11 14.21
N ASP A 49 3.75 20.94 15.09
CA ASP A 49 4.56 21.65 16.08
C ASP A 49 5.26 20.65 17.03
N ALA A 50 4.54 19.65 17.52
CA ALA A 50 5.13 18.58 18.32
C ALA A 50 6.21 17.79 17.56
N ALA A 51 6.00 17.54 16.26
CA ALA A 51 6.98 16.88 15.40
C ALA A 51 8.23 17.73 15.17
N GLU A 52 8.07 19.07 15.05
CA GLU A 52 9.17 20.02 14.93
C GLU A 52 10.02 20.05 16.20
N ASP A 53 9.40 20.19 17.37
CA ASP A 53 10.08 20.21 18.68
C ASP A 53 10.88 18.92 18.94
N ALA A 54 10.40 17.79 18.45
CA ALA A 54 11.08 16.50 18.63
C ALA A 54 12.18 16.24 17.59
N PHE A 55 12.20 16.97 16.46
CA PHE A 55 13.00 16.61 15.29
C PHE A 55 14.51 16.66 15.56
N GLU A 56 15.03 17.74 16.14
CA GLU A 56 16.47 17.90 16.38
C GLU A 56 17.02 16.72 17.18
N LYS A 57 16.47 16.47 18.35
CA LYS A 57 16.90 15.39 19.26
C LYS A 57 16.77 14.01 18.62
N TRP A 58 15.71 13.78 17.84
CA TRP A 58 15.50 12.48 17.16
C TRP A 58 16.48 12.29 16.02
N SER A 59 16.69 13.31 15.20
CA SER A 59 17.61 13.27 14.06
C SER A 59 19.07 13.05 14.48
N GLU A 60 19.46 13.59 15.64
CA GLU A 60 20.79 13.42 16.26
C GLU A 60 20.94 12.07 16.97
N THR A 61 19.85 11.39 17.30
CA THR A 61 19.91 10.03 17.88
C THR A 61 20.58 9.09 16.86
N PRO A 62 21.68 8.41 17.22
CA PRO A 62 22.37 7.51 16.27
C PRO A 62 21.43 6.48 15.66
N ALA A 63 21.50 6.29 14.33
CA ALA A 63 20.63 5.40 13.61
C ALA A 63 20.57 3.95 14.17
N PRO A 64 21.67 3.35 14.66
CA PRO A 64 21.61 2.06 15.35
C PRO A 64 20.74 2.06 16.62
N LYS A 65 20.64 3.20 17.31
CA LYS A 65 19.74 3.33 18.49
C LYS A 65 18.28 3.42 18.05
N ARG A 66 17.99 4.16 16.97
CA ARG A 66 16.65 4.20 16.37
C ARG A 66 16.22 2.81 15.90
N GLY A 67 17.14 2.07 15.25
CA GLY A 67 16.92 0.68 14.83
C GLY A 67 16.58 -0.26 15.99
N LYS A 68 17.18 -0.08 17.19
CA LYS A 68 16.83 -0.88 18.38
C LYS A 68 15.40 -0.62 18.86
N ILE A 69 14.89 0.59 18.75
CA ILE A 69 13.50 0.92 19.11
C ILE A 69 12.56 0.24 18.10
N ILE A 70 12.90 0.28 16.81
CA ILE A 70 12.12 -0.38 15.74
C ILE A 70 12.10 -1.90 15.94
N LEU A 71 13.25 -2.51 16.29
CA LEU A 71 13.31 -3.95 16.60
C LEU A 71 12.40 -4.32 17.77
N LYS A 72 12.34 -3.47 18.81
CA LYS A 72 11.41 -3.68 19.92
C LYS A 72 9.96 -3.56 19.48
N ALA A 73 9.64 -2.68 18.51
CA ALA A 73 8.31 -2.61 17.91
C ALA A 73 7.96 -3.92 17.17
N ALA A 74 8.90 -4.53 16.42
CA ALA A 74 8.71 -5.83 15.78
C ALA A 74 8.34 -6.91 16.81
N GLN A 75 9.10 -6.99 17.92
CA GLN A 75 8.84 -7.95 18.99
C GLN A 75 7.46 -7.75 19.64
N LEU A 76 7.02 -6.51 19.84
CA LEU A 76 5.71 -6.20 20.38
C LEU A 76 4.58 -6.51 19.37
N LEU A 77 4.79 -6.29 18.08
CA LEU A 77 3.86 -6.70 17.02
C LEU A 77 3.69 -8.22 17.02
N GLU A 78 4.80 -8.99 17.09
CA GLU A 78 4.75 -10.45 17.14
C GLU A 78 4.00 -10.95 18.37
N GLN A 79 4.28 -10.40 19.57
CA GLN A 79 3.58 -10.76 20.81
C GLN A 79 2.07 -10.48 20.75
N ASN A 80 1.64 -9.49 19.99
CA ASN A 80 0.23 -9.09 19.87
C ASN A 80 -0.41 -9.51 18.55
N LYS A 81 0.28 -10.31 17.69
CA LYS A 81 -0.12 -10.64 16.35
C LYS A 81 -1.55 -11.18 16.24
N GLU A 82 -1.92 -12.15 17.06
CA GLU A 82 -3.25 -12.75 17.00
C GLU A 82 -4.36 -11.77 17.41
N SER A 83 -4.15 -10.97 18.46
CA SER A 83 -5.15 -9.96 18.88
C SER A 83 -5.31 -8.85 17.84
N LEU A 84 -4.20 -8.36 17.30
CA LEU A 84 -4.21 -7.35 16.24
C LEU A 84 -4.87 -7.87 14.96
N ALA A 85 -4.59 -9.13 14.57
CA ALA A 85 -5.20 -9.74 13.40
C ALA A 85 -6.73 -9.88 13.55
N ARG A 86 -7.23 -10.25 14.74
CA ARG A 86 -8.67 -10.31 15.03
C ARG A 86 -9.31 -8.93 14.97
N GLU A 87 -8.72 -7.93 15.62
CA GLU A 87 -9.19 -6.54 15.56
C GLU A 87 -9.18 -6.01 14.13
N LEU A 88 -8.17 -6.34 13.33
CA LEU A 88 -8.08 -5.96 11.92
C LEU A 88 -9.18 -6.64 11.08
N THR A 89 -9.43 -7.94 11.30
CA THR A 89 -10.54 -8.65 10.62
C THR A 89 -11.89 -8.01 10.94
N GLU A 90 -12.13 -7.63 12.20
CA GLU A 90 -13.36 -6.95 12.60
C GLU A 90 -13.54 -5.58 11.93
N GLU A 91 -12.45 -4.80 11.81
CA GLU A 91 -12.49 -3.44 11.31
C GLU A 91 -12.48 -3.36 9.78
N MET A 92 -11.63 -4.17 9.12
CA MET A 92 -11.46 -4.13 7.67
C MET A 92 -12.28 -5.21 6.92
N GLY A 93 -12.56 -6.32 7.57
CA GLY A 93 -13.40 -7.39 7.02
C GLY A 93 -12.64 -8.53 6.33
N LYS A 94 -11.33 -8.42 6.05
CA LYS A 94 -10.57 -9.54 5.45
C LYS A 94 -10.54 -10.76 6.36
N VAL A 95 -10.38 -11.95 5.77
CA VAL A 95 -10.32 -13.20 6.54
C VAL A 95 -9.10 -13.22 7.46
N LEU A 96 -9.22 -13.90 8.61
CA LEU A 96 -8.24 -13.87 9.68
C LEU A 96 -6.84 -14.32 9.23
N VAL A 97 -6.73 -15.26 8.31
CA VAL A 97 -5.44 -15.70 7.76
C VAL A 97 -4.73 -14.57 6.99
N GLU A 98 -5.47 -13.74 6.26
CA GLU A 98 -4.93 -12.57 5.56
C GLU A 98 -4.61 -11.43 6.52
N ALA A 99 -5.40 -11.26 7.58
CA ALA A 99 -5.11 -10.30 8.64
C ALA A 99 -3.82 -10.64 9.39
N ARG A 100 -3.57 -11.93 9.66
CA ARG A 100 -2.29 -12.39 10.20
C ARG A 100 -1.12 -12.09 9.26
N GLY A 101 -1.34 -12.19 7.95
CA GLY A 101 -0.37 -11.80 6.92
C GLY A 101 -0.06 -10.30 6.95
N ASP A 102 -1.06 -9.45 7.11
CA ASP A 102 -0.90 -7.99 7.26
C ASP A 102 0.01 -7.65 8.47
N ILE A 103 -0.22 -8.29 9.62
CA ILE A 103 0.62 -8.08 10.81
C ILE A 103 2.03 -8.65 10.59
N GLN A 104 2.15 -9.82 9.94
CA GLN A 104 3.47 -10.42 9.65
C GLN A 104 4.30 -9.49 8.77
N GLU A 105 3.71 -8.93 7.73
CA GLU A 105 4.39 -8.00 6.84
C GLU A 105 4.92 -6.76 7.58
N ALA A 106 4.17 -6.28 8.57
CA ALA A 106 4.63 -5.18 9.42
C ALA A 106 5.78 -5.59 10.37
N ILE A 107 5.79 -6.83 10.86
CA ILE A 107 6.89 -7.39 11.65
C ILE A 107 8.14 -7.48 10.78
N ASP A 108 8.04 -8.08 9.61
CA ASP A 108 9.15 -8.27 8.67
C ASP A 108 9.75 -6.91 8.25
N MET A 109 8.90 -5.91 7.98
CA MET A 109 9.33 -4.55 7.66
C MET A 109 10.06 -3.89 8.85
N ALA A 110 9.57 -4.07 10.07
CA ALA A 110 10.23 -3.53 11.26
C ALA A 110 11.61 -4.17 11.47
N GLU A 111 11.72 -5.49 11.32
CA GLU A 111 12.99 -6.21 11.44
C GLU A 111 13.99 -5.78 10.37
N TYR A 112 13.54 -5.68 9.11
CA TYR A 112 14.37 -5.22 8.01
C TYR A 112 14.90 -3.80 8.25
N MET A 113 14.02 -2.84 8.59
CA MET A 113 14.39 -1.45 8.81
C MET A 113 15.20 -1.24 10.10
N ALA A 114 15.03 -2.08 11.13
CA ALA A 114 15.90 -2.08 12.30
C ALA A 114 17.36 -2.39 11.92
N GLY A 115 17.57 -3.34 10.99
CA GLY A 115 18.88 -3.66 10.43
C GLY A 115 19.46 -2.51 9.60
N GLU A 116 18.63 -1.78 8.86
CA GLU A 116 19.05 -0.62 8.06
C GLU A 116 19.61 0.53 8.92
N GLY A 117 19.29 0.61 10.19
CA GLY A 117 19.92 1.53 11.14
C GLY A 117 21.46 1.44 11.18
N ARG A 118 22.04 0.33 10.70
CA ARG A 118 23.50 0.14 10.57
C ARG A 118 23.99 0.20 9.12
N ARG A 119 23.09 0.42 8.15
CA ARG A 119 23.36 0.41 6.70
C ARG A 119 22.90 1.68 5.99
N LEU A 120 22.74 2.80 6.71
CA LEU A 120 22.44 4.09 6.09
C LEU A 120 23.70 4.66 5.40
N PHE A 121 24.23 3.91 4.43
CA PHE A 121 25.45 4.25 3.77
C PHE A 121 25.31 5.48 2.88
N GLY A 122 26.37 6.30 2.85
CA GLY A 122 26.71 7.19 1.78
C GLY A 122 27.83 6.58 0.92
N ASN A 123 28.27 7.32 -0.08
CA ASN A 123 29.35 6.92 -0.98
C ASN A 123 30.59 7.81 -0.75
N THR A 124 31.76 7.25 -0.97
CA THR A 124 33.02 8.01 -1.07
C THR A 124 33.58 7.86 -2.48
N THR A 125 34.23 8.91 -2.98
CA THR A 125 34.87 8.92 -4.29
C THR A 125 36.08 9.85 -4.29
N THR A 126 36.94 9.69 -5.28
CA THR A 126 38.03 10.65 -5.51
C THR A 126 37.50 11.95 -6.08
N SER A 127 38.11 13.08 -5.68
CA SER A 127 37.88 14.37 -6.33
C SER A 127 38.67 14.46 -7.63
N GLU A 128 38.24 15.32 -8.55
CA GLU A 128 39.02 15.73 -9.74
C GLU A 128 40.23 16.60 -9.34
N LEU A 129 40.21 17.18 -8.15
CA LEU A 129 41.27 18.06 -7.64
C LEU A 129 42.12 17.30 -6.60
N LYS A 130 43.43 17.56 -6.62
CA LYS A 130 44.39 16.96 -5.69
C LYS A 130 44.15 17.48 -4.27
N ASP A 131 44.45 16.66 -3.27
CA ASP A 131 44.32 17.00 -1.84
C ASP A 131 42.91 17.42 -1.44
N LYS A 132 41.89 16.75 -2.02
CA LYS A 132 40.46 16.95 -1.77
C LYS A 132 39.72 15.62 -1.65
N PHE A 133 38.95 15.47 -0.58
CA PHE A 133 38.13 14.28 -0.33
C PHE A 133 36.67 14.60 -0.60
N ALA A 134 35.97 13.66 -1.25
CA ALA A 134 34.55 13.79 -1.57
C ALA A 134 33.75 12.60 -1.04
N MET A 135 32.60 12.90 -0.43
CA MET A 135 31.67 11.86 0.06
C MET A 135 30.23 12.34 0.00
N THR A 136 29.29 11.40 0.11
CA THR A 136 27.89 11.68 0.38
C THR A 136 27.51 11.11 1.74
N VAL A 137 26.61 11.80 2.43
CA VAL A 137 26.00 11.33 3.69
C VAL A 137 24.49 11.44 3.59
N ARG A 138 23.77 10.47 4.18
CA ARG A 138 22.32 10.54 4.28
C ARG A 138 21.89 11.44 5.42
N ARG A 139 20.88 12.27 5.15
CA ARG A 139 20.26 13.16 6.14
C ARG A 139 18.76 12.91 6.16
N PRO A 140 18.07 13.05 7.31
CA PRO A 140 16.62 13.03 7.36
C PRO A 140 16.06 14.23 6.57
N ILE A 141 14.87 14.06 6.00
CA ILE A 141 14.14 15.11 5.27
C ILE A 141 13.59 16.16 6.23
N GLY A 142 13.11 15.73 7.41
CA GLY A 142 12.46 16.59 8.40
C GLY A 142 11.14 16.02 8.91
N ILE A 143 10.08 16.83 8.89
CA ILE A 143 8.73 16.41 9.25
C ILE A 143 8.07 15.75 8.04
N VAL A 144 7.58 14.53 8.20
CA VAL A 144 6.95 13.75 7.14
C VAL A 144 5.47 13.55 7.44
N GLY A 145 4.60 13.88 6.49
CA GLY A 145 3.19 13.56 6.52
C GLY A 145 2.94 12.20 5.86
N LEU A 146 2.36 11.27 6.61
CA LEU A 146 1.99 9.94 6.11
C LEU A 146 0.48 9.80 6.04
N ILE A 147 -0.03 9.42 4.86
CA ILE A 147 -1.47 9.23 4.63
C ILE A 147 -1.67 7.86 4.01
N THR A 148 -2.42 6.98 4.71
CA THR A 148 -2.54 5.57 4.33
C THR A 148 -3.99 5.14 4.12
N PRO A 149 -4.24 4.11 3.28
CA PRO A 149 -5.56 3.56 3.03
C PRO A 149 -5.97 2.57 4.12
N TRP A 150 -7.12 1.96 3.92
CA TRP A 150 -7.77 1.04 4.85
C TRP A 150 -7.51 -0.45 4.58
N ASN A 151 -7.04 -0.81 3.37
CA ASN A 151 -7.00 -2.22 2.95
C ASN A 151 -5.87 -3.06 3.59
N PHE A 152 -4.77 -2.41 3.98
CA PHE A 152 -3.68 -2.98 4.78
C PHE A 152 -3.31 -2.01 5.90
N PRO A 153 -4.16 -1.92 6.96
CA PRO A 153 -4.12 -0.79 7.90
C PRO A 153 -2.95 -0.86 8.90
N ILE A 154 -2.17 -1.93 8.90
CA ILE A 154 -0.94 -2.07 9.70
C ILE A 154 0.28 -2.26 8.79
N ALA A 155 0.21 -3.09 7.76
CA ALA A 155 1.32 -3.28 6.82
C ALA A 155 1.70 -1.98 6.10
N ILE A 156 0.76 -1.33 5.39
CA ILE A 156 1.10 -0.10 4.63
C ILE A 156 1.66 1.02 5.53
N PRO A 157 1.08 1.33 6.70
CA PRO A 157 1.74 2.26 7.63
C PRO A 157 3.16 1.84 8.00
N SER A 158 3.43 0.55 8.21
CA SER A 158 4.76 0.05 8.56
C SER A 158 5.81 0.32 7.47
N TRP A 159 5.42 0.18 6.18
CA TRP A 159 6.28 0.46 5.02
C TRP A 159 6.70 1.93 4.92
N LYS A 160 5.98 2.83 5.58
CA LYS A 160 6.25 4.27 5.61
C LYS A 160 6.88 4.71 6.95
N ILE A 161 6.34 4.26 8.06
CA ILE A 161 6.75 4.70 9.41
C ILE A 161 8.15 4.21 9.76
N PHE A 162 8.45 2.93 9.55
CA PHE A 162 9.75 2.38 9.96
C PHE A 162 10.93 2.95 9.17
N PRO A 163 10.89 3.09 7.82
CA PRO A 163 11.98 3.76 7.11
C PRO A 163 12.08 5.25 7.46
N ALA A 164 10.96 5.96 7.65
CA ALA A 164 10.98 7.34 8.10
C ALA A 164 11.66 7.49 9.48
N LEU A 165 11.31 6.62 10.44
CA LEU A 165 11.90 6.61 11.78
C LEU A 165 13.40 6.27 11.74
N VAL A 166 13.82 5.23 11.03
CA VAL A 166 15.24 4.85 11.00
C VAL A 166 16.10 5.92 10.33
N CYS A 167 15.57 6.64 9.34
CA CYS A 167 16.24 7.78 8.73
C CYS A 167 16.33 9.01 9.65
N GLY A 168 15.54 9.06 10.72
CA GLY A 168 15.58 10.16 11.71
C GLY A 168 14.56 11.26 11.48
N ASN A 169 13.51 11.01 10.71
CA ASN A 169 12.39 11.92 10.50
C ASN A 169 11.41 11.88 11.66
N THR A 170 10.65 12.95 11.85
CA THR A 170 9.46 12.98 12.69
C THR A 170 8.21 12.88 11.82
N ILE A 171 7.11 12.38 12.38
CA ILE A 171 5.97 11.91 11.60
C ILE A 171 4.68 12.50 12.13
N VAL A 172 3.83 12.96 11.18
CA VAL A 172 2.40 13.16 11.40
C VAL A 172 1.66 12.14 10.54
N PHE A 173 0.99 11.19 11.18
CA PHE A 173 0.30 10.07 10.57
C PHE A 173 -1.21 10.28 10.52
N LYS A 174 -1.79 10.21 9.33
CA LYS A 174 -3.24 10.26 9.07
C LYS A 174 -3.69 8.97 8.39
N PRO A 175 -4.29 8.02 9.13
CA PRO A 175 -4.85 6.80 8.56
C PRO A 175 -6.15 7.04 7.82
N SER A 176 -6.67 6.02 7.12
CA SER A 176 -8.06 6.03 6.64
C SER A 176 -9.07 6.17 7.78
N SER A 177 -10.20 6.79 7.48
CA SER A 177 -11.33 6.84 8.41
C SER A 177 -12.12 5.53 8.50
N ASP A 178 -11.85 4.56 7.60
CA ASP A 178 -12.47 3.23 7.61
C ASP A 178 -11.68 2.20 8.45
N THR A 179 -10.48 2.56 8.96
CA THR A 179 -9.66 1.67 9.81
C THR A 179 -8.82 2.46 10.82
N PRO A 180 -9.45 3.33 11.62
CA PRO A 180 -8.73 4.16 12.60
C PRO A 180 -8.28 3.37 13.82
N ARG A 181 -8.97 2.27 14.22
CA ARG A 181 -8.60 1.46 15.39
C ARG A 181 -7.26 0.75 15.17
N CYS A 182 -7.05 0.15 14.00
CA CYS A 182 -5.78 -0.48 13.65
C CYS A 182 -4.61 0.51 13.75
N ALA A 183 -4.80 1.75 13.26
CA ALA A 183 -3.78 2.78 13.35
C ALA A 183 -3.47 3.19 14.80
N ILE A 184 -4.49 3.31 15.65
CA ILE A 184 -4.34 3.59 17.09
C ILE A 184 -3.54 2.46 17.75
N ARG A 185 -3.91 1.19 17.51
CA ARG A 185 -3.18 0.02 18.04
C ARG A 185 -1.73 0.01 17.60
N PHE A 186 -1.46 0.37 16.35
CA PHE A 186 -0.10 0.44 15.84
C PHE A 186 0.71 1.54 16.54
N VAL A 187 0.14 2.72 16.77
CA VAL A 187 0.82 3.80 17.50
C VAL A 187 1.01 3.45 18.98
N GLU A 188 0.07 2.75 19.63
CA GLU A 188 0.27 2.21 20.99
C GLU A 188 1.45 1.25 21.08
N ILE A 189 1.68 0.42 20.05
CA ILE A 189 2.86 -0.46 19.96
C ILE A 189 4.14 0.38 19.84
N LEU A 190 4.15 1.41 19.00
CA LEU A 190 5.32 2.29 18.84
C LEU A 190 5.65 3.07 20.12
N GLU A 191 4.63 3.56 20.82
CA GLU A 191 4.79 4.19 22.14
C GLU A 191 5.43 3.22 23.15
N LYS A 192 4.89 1.99 23.28
CA LYS A 192 5.44 0.93 24.14
C LYS A 192 6.85 0.49 23.74
N ALA A 193 7.19 0.55 22.45
CA ALA A 193 8.53 0.27 21.95
C ALA A 193 9.55 1.34 22.36
N GLY A 194 9.08 2.52 22.76
CA GLY A 194 9.91 3.62 23.25
C GLY A 194 10.22 4.68 22.19
N VAL A 195 9.37 4.83 21.17
CA VAL A 195 9.42 5.99 20.26
C VAL A 195 9.19 7.24 21.11
N PRO A 196 10.09 8.25 21.08
CA PRO A 196 9.98 9.43 21.93
C PRO A 196 8.74 10.27 21.62
N LYS A 197 8.29 11.03 22.61
CA LYS A 197 7.19 12.00 22.47
C LYS A 197 7.45 12.95 21.30
N GLY A 198 6.45 13.26 20.53
CA GLY A 198 6.51 14.14 19.36
C GLY A 198 7.09 13.51 18.10
N VAL A 199 7.88 12.42 18.20
CA VAL A 199 8.49 11.75 17.02
C VAL A 199 7.43 11.14 16.11
N ILE A 200 6.35 10.59 16.67
CA ILE A 200 5.15 10.19 15.93
C ILE A 200 3.91 10.84 16.55
N ASN A 201 3.06 11.35 15.68
CA ASN A 201 1.77 11.94 16.04
C ASN A 201 0.69 11.35 15.13
N LEU A 202 -0.48 11.03 15.69
CA LEU A 202 -1.60 10.41 14.98
C LEU A 202 -2.82 11.33 14.99
N VAL A 203 -3.31 11.70 13.81
CA VAL A 203 -4.54 12.47 13.66
C VAL A 203 -5.53 11.70 12.79
N THR A 204 -6.66 11.27 13.38
CA THR A 204 -7.79 10.67 12.65
C THR A 204 -8.69 11.76 12.08
N GLY A 205 -9.41 11.47 11.01
CA GLY A 205 -10.35 12.42 10.40
C GLY A 205 -10.44 12.29 8.88
N PRO A 206 -11.34 13.09 8.24
CA PRO A 206 -11.58 13.02 6.80
C PRO A 206 -10.37 13.42 5.96
N GLY A 207 -10.20 12.76 4.80
CA GLY A 207 -9.08 13.04 3.88
C GLY A 207 -9.11 14.46 3.30
N ASN A 208 -10.30 14.96 2.95
CA ASN A 208 -10.49 16.27 2.33
C ASN A 208 -10.26 17.46 3.26
N THR A 209 -10.29 17.27 4.56
CA THR A 209 -10.01 18.30 5.58
C THR A 209 -8.68 18.02 6.27
N THR A 210 -8.63 17.08 7.20
CA THR A 210 -7.44 16.71 7.98
C THR A 210 -6.26 16.29 7.09
N GLY A 211 -6.53 15.47 6.04
CA GLY A 211 -5.49 15.04 5.09
C GLY A 211 -4.94 16.22 4.29
N MET A 212 -5.80 17.08 3.75
CA MET A 212 -5.35 18.23 2.96
C MET A 212 -4.70 19.32 3.81
N ALA A 213 -5.09 19.50 5.08
CA ALA A 213 -4.38 20.37 6.01
C ALA A 213 -2.92 19.91 6.19
N LEU A 214 -2.70 18.59 6.35
CA LEU A 214 -1.36 18.01 6.44
C LEU A 214 -0.55 18.21 5.14
N VAL A 215 -1.18 17.99 3.98
CA VAL A 215 -0.55 18.17 2.66
C VAL A 215 -0.08 19.61 2.44
N ARG A 216 -0.91 20.60 2.82
CA ARG A 216 -0.62 22.03 2.63
C ARG A 216 0.32 22.62 3.68
N HIS A 217 0.54 21.94 4.81
CA HIS A 217 1.25 22.51 5.95
C HIS A 217 2.70 22.85 5.61
N LYS A 218 3.12 24.10 5.81
CA LYS A 218 4.42 24.66 5.34
C LYS A 218 5.65 23.99 5.96
N LYS A 219 5.56 23.54 7.22
CA LYS A 219 6.67 22.87 7.93
C LYS A 219 6.84 21.40 7.54
N VAL A 220 5.83 20.78 6.94
CA VAL A 220 5.90 19.39 6.41
C VAL A 220 6.77 19.41 5.15
N ARG A 221 7.81 18.57 5.12
CA ARG A 221 8.83 18.54 4.06
C ARG A 221 8.61 17.44 3.03
N ALA A 222 7.92 16.35 3.44
CA ALA A 222 7.57 15.28 2.55
C ALA A 222 6.17 14.74 2.86
N ILE A 223 5.48 14.25 1.83
CA ILE A 223 4.23 13.51 1.93
C ILE A 223 4.46 12.13 1.32
N SER A 224 4.15 11.07 2.05
CA SER A 224 4.02 9.72 1.49
C SER A 224 2.56 9.29 1.59
N PHE A 225 1.97 9.02 0.43
CA PHE A 225 0.56 8.73 0.26
C PHE A 225 0.38 7.38 -0.44
N THR A 226 -0.52 6.55 0.09
CA THR A 226 -1.07 5.40 -0.62
C THR A 226 -2.58 5.53 -0.69
N GLY A 227 -3.16 5.39 -1.90
CA GLY A 227 -4.61 5.48 -2.09
C GLY A 227 -5.04 5.64 -3.56
N HIS A 228 -6.19 6.29 -3.76
CA HIS A 228 -6.76 6.45 -5.10
C HIS A 228 -5.99 7.47 -5.94
N LYS A 229 -5.87 7.23 -7.26
CA LYS A 229 -5.11 8.10 -8.19
C LYS A 229 -5.58 9.55 -8.20
N ASP A 230 -6.91 9.79 -8.12
CA ASP A 230 -7.44 11.15 -8.16
C ASP A 230 -7.05 11.94 -6.90
N THR A 231 -7.03 11.27 -5.73
CA THR A 231 -6.53 11.86 -4.49
C THR A 231 -5.03 12.13 -4.59
N GLY A 232 -4.24 11.20 -5.16
CA GLY A 232 -2.81 11.41 -5.42
C GLY A 232 -2.56 12.61 -6.33
N SER A 233 -3.34 12.75 -7.40
CA SER A 233 -3.29 13.91 -8.31
C SER A 233 -3.60 15.22 -7.59
N GLU A 234 -4.58 15.22 -6.69
CA GLU A 234 -4.93 16.40 -5.90
C GLU A 234 -3.84 16.75 -4.88
N ILE A 235 -3.23 15.75 -4.25
CA ILE A 235 -2.08 15.94 -3.35
C ILE A 235 -0.92 16.62 -4.11
N LEU A 236 -0.57 16.16 -5.31
CA LEU A 236 0.49 16.79 -6.11
C LEU A 236 0.21 18.26 -6.39
N LYS A 237 -1.04 18.63 -6.71
CA LYS A 237 -1.44 20.02 -6.94
C LYS A 237 -1.34 20.89 -5.69
N GLN A 238 -1.59 20.32 -4.51
CA GLN A 238 -1.71 21.05 -3.24
C GLN A 238 -0.42 21.08 -2.42
N ALA A 239 0.49 20.14 -2.65
CA ALA A 239 1.70 19.98 -1.83
C ALA A 239 2.72 21.12 -1.99
N GLY A 240 2.73 21.82 -3.13
CA GLY A 240 3.77 22.82 -3.46
C GLY A 240 5.14 22.15 -3.66
N ILE A 241 6.21 22.83 -3.28
CA ILE A 241 7.58 22.32 -3.40
C ILE A 241 7.90 21.39 -2.21
N LYS A 242 7.35 20.19 -2.22
CA LYS A 242 7.63 19.13 -1.24
C LYS A 242 7.99 17.86 -1.98
N ARG A 243 8.73 16.97 -1.31
CA ARG A 243 8.83 15.60 -1.81
C ARG A 243 7.48 14.92 -1.64
N VAL A 244 6.96 14.31 -2.70
CA VAL A 244 5.69 13.56 -2.69
C VAL A 244 5.94 12.18 -3.26
N GLY A 245 5.85 11.17 -2.39
CA GLY A 245 5.82 9.76 -2.75
C GLY A 245 4.37 9.29 -2.89
N LEU A 246 4.03 8.70 -4.04
CA LEU A 246 2.69 8.20 -4.32
C LEU A 246 2.74 6.72 -4.66
N GLU A 247 1.97 5.92 -3.93
CA GLU A 247 1.58 4.56 -4.27
C GLU A 247 0.07 4.54 -4.52
N LEU A 248 -0.32 4.20 -5.75
CA LEU A 248 -1.69 4.37 -6.23
C LEU A 248 -2.30 3.04 -6.66
N GLY A 249 -3.47 3.12 -7.28
CA GLY A 249 -4.22 1.96 -7.72
C GLY A 249 -3.57 1.19 -8.88
N GLY A 250 -4.24 0.12 -9.27
CA GLY A 250 -3.83 -0.74 -10.36
C GLY A 250 -5.00 -1.33 -11.14
N LYS A 251 -4.70 -1.78 -12.35
CA LYS A 251 -5.58 -2.62 -13.18
C LYS A 251 -4.82 -3.85 -13.63
N ASN A 252 -4.34 -4.61 -12.65
CA ASN A 252 -3.38 -5.68 -12.85
C ASN A 252 -3.96 -6.83 -13.68
N GLY A 253 -3.11 -7.46 -14.47
CA GLY A 253 -3.45 -8.56 -15.36
C GLY A 253 -2.66 -9.82 -15.05
N ILE A 254 -3.30 -10.97 -15.27
CA ILE A 254 -2.65 -12.28 -15.30
C ILE A 254 -2.77 -12.83 -16.72
N ILE A 255 -1.64 -13.03 -17.39
CA ILE A 255 -1.56 -13.70 -18.69
C ILE A 255 -1.50 -15.21 -18.46
N ILE A 256 -2.28 -15.98 -19.25
CA ILE A 256 -2.24 -17.45 -19.23
C ILE A 256 -2.06 -17.92 -20.68
N MET A 257 -0.86 -18.44 -20.99
CA MET A 257 -0.51 -18.94 -22.30
C MET A 257 -0.99 -20.39 -22.49
N ASP A 258 -1.07 -20.85 -23.73
CA ASP A 258 -1.60 -22.17 -24.08
C ASP A 258 -0.73 -23.35 -23.55
N ASP A 259 0.50 -23.11 -23.19
CA ASP A 259 1.45 -24.04 -22.59
C ASP A 259 1.48 -24.03 -21.04
N ALA A 260 0.65 -23.18 -20.40
CA ALA A 260 0.65 -22.99 -18.95
C ALA A 260 0.14 -24.23 -18.19
N ASP A 261 0.65 -24.45 -16.97
CA ASP A 261 0.00 -25.34 -16.00
C ASP A 261 -1.32 -24.68 -15.53
N LEU A 262 -2.44 -25.21 -16.03
CA LEU A 262 -3.76 -24.64 -15.75
C LEU A 262 -4.20 -24.79 -14.29
N LYS A 263 -3.69 -25.76 -13.54
CA LYS A 263 -4.03 -25.91 -12.12
C LYS A 263 -3.30 -24.83 -11.30
N LEU A 264 -2.03 -24.67 -11.55
CA LEU A 264 -1.23 -23.61 -10.91
C LEU A 264 -1.79 -22.22 -11.27
N ALA A 265 -2.12 -21.98 -12.54
CA ALA A 265 -2.72 -20.73 -13.00
C ALA A 265 -4.09 -20.47 -12.32
N LEU A 266 -4.92 -21.52 -12.16
CA LEU A 266 -6.22 -21.42 -11.49
C LEU A 266 -6.06 -20.98 -10.02
N ASP A 267 -5.15 -21.61 -9.27
CA ASP A 267 -4.91 -21.25 -7.87
C ASP A 267 -4.36 -19.82 -7.76
N GLY A 268 -3.44 -19.44 -8.66
CA GLY A 268 -2.90 -18.06 -8.71
C GLY A 268 -3.94 -17.01 -9.10
N VAL A 269 -4.87 -17.32 -10.01
CA VAL A 269 -5.98 -16.42 -10.39
C VAL A 269 -6.96 -16.27 -9.24
N ILE A 270 -7.39 -17.36 -8.60
CA ILE A 270 -8.32 -17.30 -7.46
C ILE A 270 -7.73 -16.43 -6.34
N TRP A 271 -6.48 -16.66 -5.98
CA TRP A 271 -5.79 -15.85 -4.97
C TRP A 271 -5.60 -14.39 -5.42
N GLY A 272 -5.11 -14.17 -6.64
CA GLY A 272 -4.83 -12.84 -7.19
C GLY A 272 -6.06 -11.97 -7.36
N VAL A 273 -7.21 -12.57 -7.68
CA VAL A 273 -8.46 -11.85 -7.94
C VAL A 273 -9.27 -11.64 -6.67
N PHE A 274 -9.44 -12.69 -5.86
CA PHE A 274 -10.42 -12.69 -4.78
C PHE A 274 -9.80 -12.58 -3.38
N GLY A 275 -8.47 -12.68 -3.24
CA GLY A 275 -7.79 -12.37 -1.99
C GLY A 275 -8.16 -10.96 -1.50
N THR A 276 -8.47 -10.84 -0.21
CA THR A 276 -9.00 -9.61 0.42
C THR A 276 -10.23 -9.04 -0.34
N THR A 277 -11.05 -9.93 -0.91
CA THR A 277 -12.26 -9.55 -1.68
C THR A 277 -11.95 -8.66 -2.89
N GLY A 278 -10.74 -8.82 -3.49
CA GLY A 278 -10.25 -7.95 -4.58
C GLY A 278 -9.86 -6.54 -4.15
N GLN A 279 -9.75 -6.26 -2.85
CA GLN A 279 -9.47 -4.94 -2.30
C GLN A 279 -7.98 -4.73 -2.05
N ARG A 280 -7.15 -5.12 -3.01
CA ARG A 280 -5.70 -4.89 -3.02
C ARG A 280 -5.30 -4.07 -4.24
N CYS A 281 -4.34 -3.18 -4.07
CA CYS A 281 -3.73 -2.47 -5.21
C CYS A 281 -3.09 -3.44 -6.22
N THR A 282 -2.59 -4.58 -5.75
CA THR A 282 -2.02 -5.67 -6.56
C THR A 282 -3.03 -6.73 -6.99
N ALA A 283 -4.32 -6.64 -6.60
CA ALA A 283 -5.33 -7.61 -7.04
C ALA A 283 -5.46 -7.62 -8.57
N ALA A 284 -5.47 -8.81 -9.16
CA ALA A 284 -5.72 -8.98 -10.58
C ALA A 284 -7.22 -8.82 -10.86
N SER A 285 -7.57 -7.94 -11.78
CA SER A 285 -8.96 -7.76 -12.22
C SER A 285 -9.14 -8.06 -13.71
N ARG A 286 -8.06 -8.48 -14.38
CA ARG A 286 -8.03 -8.93 -15.78
C ARG A 286 -7.31 -10.28 -15.86
N VAL A 287 -7.97 -11.27 -16.46
CA VAL A 287 -7.36 -12.53 -16.88
C VAL A 287 -7.25 -12.50 -18.40
N ILE A 288 -6.02 -12.47 -18.91
CA ILE A 288 -5.69 -12.42 -20.33
C ILE A 288 -5.29 -13.83 -20.74
N ILE A 289 -6.14 -14.50 -21.51
CA ILE A 289 -6.00 -15.94 -21.75
C ILE A 289 -5.88 -16.28 -23.23
N HIS A 290 -4.98 -17.19 -23.57
CA HIS A 290 -4.85 -17.72 -24.91
C HIS A 290 -6.12 -18.47 -25.32
N GLU A 291 -6.65 -18.17 -26.52
CA GLU A 291 -7.95 -18.68 -27.00
C GLU A 291 -8.08 -20.20 -27.01
N LYS A 292 -7.00 -20.95 -27.28
CA LYS A 292 -7.01 -22.42 -27.32
C LYS A 292 -7.40 -23.07 -25.98
N ILE A 293 -7.11 -22.41 -24.87
CA ILE A 293 -7.36 -22.95 -23.54
C ILE A 293 -8.53 -22.27 -22.83
N LYS A 294 -9.08 -21.20 -23.40
CA LYS A 294 -10.11 -20.35 -22.81
C LYS A 294 -11.30 -21.13 -22.27
N ALA A 295 -11.95 -21.94 -23.12
CA ALA A 295 -13.18 -22.66 -22.73
C ALA A 295 -12.96 -23.61 -21.55
N LYS A 296 -11.82 -24.33 -21.55
CA LYS A 296 -11.43 -25.22 -20.46
C LYS A 296 -11.20 -24.43 -19.16
N PHE A 297 -10.42 -23.33 -19.24
CA PHE A 297 -10.09 -22.53 -18.06
C PHE A 297 -11.31 -21.81 -17.49
N GLU A 298 -12.21 -21.27 -18.33
CA GLU A 298 -13.49 -20.67 -17.91
C GLU A 298 -14.31 -21.66 -17.07
N SER A 299 -14.45 -22.91 -17.54
CA SER A 299 -15.18 -23.94 -16.80
C SER A 299 -14.56 -24.22 -15.43
N MET A 300 -13.22 -24.39 -15.38
CA MET A 300 -12.47 -24.59 -14.13
C MET A 300 -12.65 -23.40 -13.16
N LEU A 301 -12.55 -22.19 -13.69
CA LEU A 301 -12.64 -20.96 -12.89
C LEU A 301 -14.06 -20.77 -12.32
N VAL A 302 -15.10 -20.95 -13.13
CA VAL A 302 -16.50 -20.89 -12.66
C VAL A 302 -16.78 -21.93 -11.58
N GLU A 303 -16.31 -23.17 -11.77
CA GLU A 303 -16.47 -24.24 -10.75
C GLU A 303 -15.79 -23.87 -9.44
N ARG A 304 -14.57 -23.30 -9.49
CA ARG A 304 -13.81 -22.89 -8.31
C ARG A 304 -14.46 -21.69 -7.60
N ILE A 305 -14.92 -20.67 -8.35
CA ILE A 305 -15.59 -19.49 -7.80
C ILE A 305 -16.86 -19.88 -7.05
N LYS A 306 -17.67 -20.80 -7.59
CA LYS A 306 -18.91 -21.28 -6.95
C LYS A 306 -18.68 -22.00 -5.60
N LYS A 307 -17.48 -22.48 -5.33
CA LYS A 307 -17.11 -23.14 -4.08
C LYS A 307 -16.65 -22.16 -2.99
N LEU A 308 -16.36 -20.90 -3.35
CA LEU A 308 -15.92 -19.88 -2.40
C LEU A 308 -17.06 -19.49 -1.45
N LYS A 309 -16.78 -19.50 -0.17
CA LYS A 309 -17.74 -19.19 0.91
C LYS A 309 -17.57 -17.75 1.37
N LEU A 310 -18.64 -16.96 1.22
CA LEU A 310 -18.72 -15.62 1.79
C LEU A 310 -19.15 -15.70 3.24
N GLY A 311 -18.54 -14.88 4.09
CA GLY A 311 -18.90 -14.83 5.50
C GLY A 311 -18.02 -13.87 6.32
N ASN A 312 -18.26 -13.86 7.63
CA ASN A 312 -17.44 -13.12 8.56
C ASN A 312 -16.00 -13.69 8.55
N GLY A 313 -14.99 -12.83 8.37
CA GLY A 313 -13.59 -13.23 8.30
C GLY A 313 -13.04 -13.91 9.56
N LEU A 314 -13.72 -13.81 10.68
CA LEU A 314 -13.36 -14.53 11.92
C LEU A 314 -13.82 -16.01 11.89
N ASP A 315 -14.75 -16.39 11.02
CA ASP A 315 -15.11 -17.79 10.84
C ASP A 315 -14.05 -18.49 9.97
N PRO A 316 -13.39 -19.55 10.48
CA PRO A 316 -12.33 -20.26 9.74
C PRO A 316 -12.83 -20.97 8.46
N LYS A 317 -14.15 -21.05 8.25
CA LYS A 317 -14.77 -21.62 7.04
C LYS A 317 -15.01 -20.57 5.95
N THR A 318 -14.75 -19.31 6.23
CA THR A 318 -14.93 -18.20 5.28
C THR A 318 -13.71 -18.11 4.37
N ASP A 319 -13.94 -18.07 3.06
CA ASP A 319 -12.91 -17.82 2.05
C ASP A 319 -12.83 -16.34 1.68
N ILE A 320 -13.97 -15.63 1.68
CA ILE A 320 -14.08 -14.23 1.23
C ILE A 320 -14.90 -13.42 2.24
N GLY A 321 -14.30 -12.36 2.76
CA GLY A 321 -14.93 -11.41 3.65
C GLY A 321 -15.79 -10.36 2.92
N PRO A 322 -16.35 -9.38 3.64
CA PRO A 322 -17.09 -8.26 3.06
C PRO A 322 -16.18 -7.26 2.34
N LEU A 323 -16.79 -6.36 1.59
CA LEU A 323 -16.20 -5.09 1.19
C LEU A 323 -16.15 -4.14 2.39
N ILE A 324 -15.25 -3.16 2.37
CA ILE A 324 -15.00 -2.28 3.52
C ILE A 324 -16.23 -1.49 3.97
N ASN A 325 -17.07 -1.05 3.03
CA ASN A 325 -18.23 -0.23 3.32
C ASN A 325 -19.30 -0.33 2.21
N LYS A 326 -20.45 0.29 2.44
CA LYS A 326 -21.56 0.31 1.48
C LYS A 326 -21.19 0.96 0.13
N ALA A 327 -20.36 2.00 0.15
CA ALA A 327 -19.94 2.66 -1.09
C ALA A 327 -19.13 1.71 -2.01
N ALA A 328 -18.25 0.88 -1.44
CA ALA A 328 -17.51 -0.14 -2.18
C ALA A 328 -18.43 -1.24 -2.73
N GLN A 329 -19.47 -1.61 -1.97
CA GLN A 329 -20.49 -2.57 -2.40
C GLN A 329 -21.29 -2.04 -3.61
N GLU A 330 -21.78 -0.80 -3.53
CA GLU A 330 -22.51 -0.15 -4.62
C GLU A 330 -21.60 0.08 -5.84
N LYS A 331 -20.34 0.46 -5.64
CA LYS A 331 -19.35 0.57 -6.72
C LYS A 331 -19.21 -0.76 -7.48
N SER A 332 -19.05 -1.87 -6.76
CA SER A 332 -18.93 -3.20 -7.38
C SER A 332 -20.18 -3.57 -8.19
N LYS A 333 -21.38 -3.31 -7.65
CA LYS A 333 -22.66 -3.49 -8.34
C LYS A 333 -22.74 -2.64 -9.62
N ASN A 334 -22.38 -1.37 -9.55
CA ASN A 334 -22.40 -0.46 -10.70
C ASN A 334 -21.47 -0.95 -11.83
N TYR A 335 -20.29 -1.49 -11.49
CA TYR A 335 -19.39 -2.06 -12.52
C TYR A 335 -19.92 -3.35 -13.13
N VAL A 336 -20.70 -4.14 -12.41
CA VAL A 336 -21.42 -5.27 -13.01
C VAL A 336 -22.43 -4.79 -14.04
N GLU A 337 -23.22 -3.76 -13.74
CA GLU A 337 -24.17 -3.16 -14.67
C GLU A 337 -23.47 -2.55 -15.90
N ILE A 338 -22.32 -1.88 -15.71
CA ILE A 338 -21.50 -1.32 -16.79
C ILE A 338 -21.01 -2.45 -17.70
N GLY A 339 -20.44 -3.52 -17.17
CA GLY A 339 -19.94 -4.64 -17.95
C GLY A 339 -21.03 -5.29 -18.82
N LEU A 340 -22.23 -5.50 -18.25
CA LEU A 340 -23.39 -6.01 -18.99
C LEU A 340 -23.84 -5.07 -20.12
N LYS A 341 -23.89 -3.75 -19.87
CA LYS A 341 -24.23 -2.74 -20.86
C LYS A 341 -23.22 -2.64 -22.01
N GLU A 342 -21.94 -2.87 -21.71
CA GLU A 342 -20.87 -2.88 -22.70
C GLU A 342 -20.80 -4.20 -23.50
N GLY A 343 -21.66 -5.17 -23.20
CA GLY A 343 -21.78 -6.45 -23.94
C GLY A 343 -20.91 -7.58 -23.39
N ALA A 344 -20.28 -7.42 -22.24
CA ALA A 344 -19.60 -8.53 -21.57
C ALA A 344 -20.61 -9.57 -21.08
N LYS A 345 -20.24 -10.85 -21.16
CA LYS A 345 -21.10 -11.95 -20.69
C LYS A 345 -20.69 -12.33 -19.26
N MET A 346 -21.61 -12.19 -18.31
CA MET A 346 -21.39 -12.63 -16.95
C MET A 346 -21.56 -14.15 -16.85
N LEU A 347 -20.56 -14.86 -16.31
CA LEU A 347 -20.57 -16.30 -16.11
C LEU A 347 -21.06 -16.71 -14.72
N CYS A 348 -20.77 -15.92 -13.69
CA CYS A 348 -21.24 -16.14 -12.32
C CYS A 348 -21.14 -14.88 -11.48
N GLY A 349 -21.81 -14.86 -10.32
CA GLY A 349 -21.80 -13.76 -9.34
C GLY A 349 -22.72 -12.61 -9.71
N GLY A 350 -22.29 -11.38 -9.40
CA GLY A 350 -22.96 -10.13 -9.78
C GLY A 350 -24.06 -9.66 -8.83
N LYS A 351 -24.23 -10.29 -7.67
CA LYS A 351 -25.33 -9.99 -6.75
C LYS A 351 -24.81 -9.59 -5.36
N ILE A 352 -25.62 -8.80 -4.67
CA ILE A 352 -25.49 -8.61 -3.23
C ILE A 352 -26.25 -9.78 -2.57
N PRO A 353 -25.55 -10.65 -1.80
CA PRO A 353 -26.19 -11.80 -1.16
C PRO A 353 -27.12 -11.34 -0.03
N LYS A 354 -28.13 -12.19 0.32
CA LYS A 354 -29.07 -11.94 1.41
C LYS A 354 -28.47 -12.26 2.80
N ILE A 355 -27.32 -11.69 3.11
CA ILE A 355 -26.64 -11.79 4.41
C ILE A 355 -26.34 -10.36 4.90
N LYS A 356 -26.35 -10.15 6.23
CA LYS A 356 -26.03 -8.85 6.83
C LYS A 356 -24.54 -8.53 6.59
N GLY A 357 -24.24 -7.28 6.29
CA GLY A 357 -22.88 -6.80 5.98
C GLY A 357 -22.72 -6.39 4.51
N PHE A 358 -21.56 -5.81 4.20
CA PHE A 358 -21.29 -5.26 2.86
C PHE A 358 -20.71 -6.33 1.90
N PHE A 359 -21.35 -7.48 1.84
CA PHE A 359 -20.92 -8.60 0.98
C PHE A 359 -21.27 -8.39 -0.49
N PHE A 360 -20.44 -8.93 -1.36
CA PHE A 360 -20.69 -8.96 -2.80
C PHE A 360 -20.18 -10.29 -3.39
N GLU A 361 -20.95 -10.90 -4.29
CA GLU A 361 -20.58 -12.18 -4.88
C GLU A 361 -19.34 -12.05 -5.78
N PRO A 362 -18.36 -12.97 -5.70
CA PRO A 362 -17.27 -13.08 -6.68
C PRO A 362 -17.83 -13.17 -8.09
N THR A 363 -17.42 -12.26 -8.96
CA THR A 363 -18.05 -12.06 -10.27
C THR A 363 -17.05 -12.22 -11.39
N LEU A 364 -17.40 -13.07 -12.37
CA LEU A 364 -16.60 -13.32 -13.56
C LEU A 364 -17.35 -12.92 -14.82
N PHE A 365 -16.70 -12.05 -15.60
CA PHE A 365 -17.10 -11.72 -16.97
C PHE A 365 -16.21 -12.40 -18.00
N THR A 366 -16.79 -12.82 -19.12
CA THR A 366 -16.09 -13.29 -20.32
C THR A 366 -16.51 -12.47 -21.55
N ASN A 367 -15.85 -12.70 -22.67
CA ASN A 367 -16.00 -11.94 -23.90
C ASN A 367 -15.74 -10.44 -23.69
N CYS A 368 -14.79 -10.12 -22.82
CA CYS A 368 -14.38 -8.75 -22.59
C CYS A 368 -13.32 -8.32 -23.60
N SER A 369 -13.41 -7.07 -24.05
CA SER A 369 -12.37 -6.41 -24.82
C SER A 369 -11.54 -5.47 -23.92
N THR A 370 -10.36 -5.11 -24.38
CA THR A 370 -9.49 -4.14 -23.70
C THR A 370 -10.10 -2.74 -23.60
N ASP A 371 -11.12 -2.43 -24.43
CA ASP A 371 -11.78 -1.12 -24.48
C ASP A 371 -12.87 -0.93 -23.44
N MET A 372 -13.43 -2.00 -22.91
CA MET A 372 -14.48 -1.95 -21.89
C MET A 372 -13.99 -1.28 -20.60
N ARG A 373 -14.85 -0.51 -19.95
CA ARG A 373 -14.54 0.15 -18.66
C ARG A 373 -14.17 -0.85 -17.58
N ILE A 374 -14.85 -2.01 -17.55
CA ILE A 374 -14.50 -3.09 -16.59
C ILE A 374 -13.09 -3.64 -16.82
N ALA A 375 -12.49 -3.45 -17.99
CA ALA A 375 -11.12 -3.84 -18.34
C ALA A 375 -10.09 -2.71 -18.13
N LYS A 376 -10.52 -1.44 -18.05
CA LYS A 376 -9.66 -0.25 -17.92
C LYS A 376 -9.64 0.36 -16.53
N GLU A 377 -10.81 0.42 -15.87
CA GLU A 377 -10.98 1.17 -14.63
C GLU A 377 -10.79 0.29 -13.38
N GLU A 378 -10.23 0.85 -12.33
CA GLU A 378 -10.04 0.16 -11.05
C GLU A 378 -11.37 0.01 -10.29
N ILE A 379 -11.82 -1.23 -10.12
CA ILE A 379 -13.06 -1.55 -9.39
C ILE A 379 -12.83 -1.63 -7.89
N PHE A 380 -11.73 -2.24 -7.48
CA PHE A 380 -11.33 -2.49 -6.09
C PHE A 380 -12.35 -3.36 -5.32
N GLY A 381 -12.80 -4.41 -5.98
CA GLY A 381 -13.81 -5.35 -5.51
C GLY A 381 -13.74 -6.67 -6.28
N PRO A 382 -14.57 -7.67 -5.94
CA PRO A 382 -14.43 -9.04 -6.43
C PRO A 382 -15.02 -9.23 -7.83
N VAL A 383 -14.64 -8.37 -8.78
CA VAL A 383 -15.11 -8.39 -10.17
C VAL A 383 -13.92 -8.52 -11.11
N VAL A 384 -13.92 -9.55 -11.93
CA VAL A 384 -12.85 -9.87 -12.88
C VAL A 384 -13.39 -10.02 -14.29
N CYS A 385 -12.63 -9.55 -15.28
CA CYS A 385 -12.91 -9.74 -16.70
C CYS A 385 -11.88 -10.66 -17.35
N LEU A 386 -12.36 -11.54 -18.25
CA LEU A 386 -11.55 -12.43 -19.03
C LEU A 386 -11.49 -11.96 -20.47
N ILE A 387 -10.25 -11.72 -20.96
CA ILE A 387 -9.91 -11.20 -22.29
C ILE A 387 -9.20 -12.32 -23.05
N SER A 388 -9.70 -12.66 -24.24
CA SER A 388 -9.12 -13.69 -25.11
C SER A 388 -8.06 -13.07 -26.02
N VAL A 389 -6.94 -13.80 -26.19
CA VAL A 389 -5.84 -13.41 -27.09
C VAL A 389 -5.39 -14.61 -27.92
N LYS A 390 -4.83 -14.34 -29.10
CA LYS A 390 -4.43 -15.40 -30.05
C LYS A 390 -2.98 -15.84 -29.86
N ASP A 391 -2.14 -14.93 -29.35
CA ASP A 391 -0.72 -15.18 -29.20
C ASP A 391 -0.10 -14.30 -28.07
N PHE A 392 1.22 -14.49 -27.88
CA PHE A 392 1.98 -13.75 -26.89
C PHE A 392 2.00 -12.24 -27.12
N ASN A 393 2.08 -11.77 -28.36
CA ASN A 393 2.14 -10.33 -28.65
C ASN A 393 0.80 -9.64 -28.30
N GLU A 394 -0.33 -10.23 -28.71
CA GLU A 394 -1.66 -9.76 -28.29
C GLU A 394 -1.80 -9.76 -26.75
N ALA A 395 -1.21 -10.75 -26.06
CA ALA A 395 -1.24 -10.78 -24.60
C ALA A 395 -0.45 -9.62 -23.96
N ILE A 396 0.72 -9.29 -24.50
CA ILE A 396 1.52 -8.13 -24.08
C ILE A 396 0.78 -6.81 -24.38
N ASP A 397 0.19 -6.68 -25.55
CA ASP A 397 -0.58 -5.49 -25.90
C ASP A 397 -1.79 -5.32 -24.97
N ALA A 398 -2.50 -6.42 -24.66
CA ALA A 398 -3.64 -6.39 -23.77
C ALA A 398 -3.26 -6.04 -22.32
N ILE A 399 -2.14 -6.57 -21.80
CA ILE A 399 -1.75 -6.26 -20.41
C ILE A 399 -1.31 -4.80 -20.28
N ASN A 400 -0.64 -4.26 -21.29
CA ASN A 400 -0.14 -2.87 -21.32
C ASN A 400 -1.19 -1.82 -21.70
N SER A 401 -2.39 -2.23 -22.15
CA SER A 401 -3.46 -1.35 -22.70
C SER A 401 -4.09 -0.38 -21.69
N VAL A 402 -3.66 -0.39 -20.43
CA VAL A 402 -4.21 0.44 -19.36
C VAL A 402 -3.23 1.52 -18.91
N GLU A 403 -3.77 2.57 -18.31
CA GLU A 403 -2.97 3.67 -17.74
C GLU A 403 -2.23 3.31 -16.44
N TYR A 404 -2.46 2.12 -15.88
CA TYR A 404 -1.82 1.61 -14.68
C TYR A 404 -0.68 0.65 -15.00
N GLY A 405 0.21 0.45 -14.04
CA GLY A 405 1.32 -0.49 -14.15
C GLY A 405 1.90 -0.85 -12.78
N LEU A 406 1.06 -1.41 -11.86
CA LEU A 406 1.56 -1.79 -10.54
C LEU A 406 2.11 -3.21 -10.54
N SER A 407 1.26 -4.20 -10.78
CA SER A 407 1.61 -5.62 -10.72
C SER A 407 1.09 -6.37 -11.95
N SER A 408 1.79 -7.44 -12.29
CA SER A 408 1.47 -8.29 -13.45
C SER A 408 1.92 -9.72 -13.21
N SER A 409 1.34 -10.67 -13.95
CA SER A 409 1.79 -12.05 -13.93
C SER A 409 1.64 -12.69 -15.31
N ILE A 410 2.50 -13.67 -15.59
CA ILE A 410 2.39 -14.57 -16.74
C ILE A 410 2.57 -16.03 -16.30
N TYR A 411 1.67 -16.90 -16.76
CA TYR A 411 1.79 -18.34 -16.65
C TYR A 411 2.17 -18.94 -18.00
N THR A 412 3.34 -19.53 -18.10
CA THR A 412 3.89 -20.16 -19.29
C THR A 412 5.01 -21.14 -18.92
N ASN A 413 5.16 -22.20 -19.67
CA ASN A 413 6.31 -23.13 -19.59
C ASN A 413 7.41 -22.80 -20.62
N ASP A 414 7.17 -21.84 -21.54
CA ASP A 414 8.19 -21.35 -22.47
C ASP A 414 9.05 -20.27 -21.80
N ILE A 415 10.28 -20.60 -21.50
CA ILE A 415 11.26 -19.69 -20.90
C ILE A 415 11.47 -18.41 -21.73
N ARG A 416 11.33 -18.48 -23.08
CA ARG A 416 11.48 -17.32 -23.96
C ARG A 416 10.32 -16.34 -23.75
N ASN A 417 9.09 -16.85 -23.65
CA ASN A 417 7.92 -16.01 -23.36
C ASN A 417 8.03 -15.40 -21.96
N ALA A 418 8.52 -16.15 -20.95
CA ALA A 418 8.74 -15.65 -19.61
C ALA A 418 9.71 -14.44 -19.61
N PHE A 419 10.91 -14.57 -20.21
CA PHE A 419 11.87 -13.46 -20.25
C PHE A 419 11.42 -12.28 -21.11
N LYS A 420 10.76 -12.54 -22.24
CA LYS A 420 10.15 -11.46 -23.05
C LYS A 420 9.05 -10.71 -22.31
N ALA A 421 8.25 -11.42 -21.49
CA ALA A 421 7.24 -10.78 -20.66
C ALA A 421 7.86 -9.87 -19.61
N ILE A 422 8.92 -10.33 -18.93
CA ILE A 422 9.68 -9.52 -17.96
C ILE A 422 10.18 -8.21 -18.61
N GLU A 423 10.64 -8.27 -19.85
CA GLU A 423 11.14 -7.09 -20.57
C GLU A 423 10.02 -6.17 -21.05
N LYS A 424 8.89 -6.73 -21.53
CA LYS A 424 7.87 -5.97 -22.27
C LYS A 424 6.69 -5.50 -21.44
N ILE A 425 6.41 -6.12 -20.28
CA ILE A 425 5.29 -5.71 -19.44
C ILE A 425 5.65 -4.41 -18.71
N GLU A 426 4.78 -3.42 -18.85
CA GLU A 426 4.92 -2.11 -18.23
C GLU A 426 4.31 -2.09 -16.83
N ALA A 427 4.93 -2.83 -15.90
CA ALA A 427 4.54 -2.89 -14.50
C ALA A 427 5.77 -2.80 -13.58
N GLY A 428 5.55 -2.34 -12.36
CA GLY A 428 6.61 -2.27 -11.35
C GLY A 428 6.98 -3.63 -10.80
N LEU A 429 6.01 -4.57 -10.77
CA LEU A 429 6.19 -5.96 -10.35
C LEU A 429 5.71 -6.89 -11.47
N THR A 430 6.53 -7.89 -11.79
CA THR A 430 6.18 -8.93 -12.76
C THR A 430 6.50 -10.30 -12.19
N TYR A 431 5.50 -11.15 -12.14
CA TYR A 431 5.60 -12.52 -11.64
C TYR A 431 5.56 -13.51 -12.80
N VAL A 432 6.32 -14.58 -12.70
CA VAL A 432 6.29 -15.73 -13.64
C VAL A 432 5.83 -16.95 -12.87
N ASN A 433 4.75 -17.60 -13.33
CA ASN A 433 4.16 -18.78 -12.71
C ASN A 433 3.79 -18.59 -11.22
N ALA A 434 3.45 -17.35 -10.86
CA ALA A 434 2.97 -16.96 -9.55
C ALA A 434 1.86 -15.91 -9.69
N SER A 435 1.11 -15.64 -8.61
CA SER A 435 0.04 -14.63 -8.61
C SER A 435 0.60 -13.21 -8.69
N THR A 436 -0.25 -12.20 -8.89
CA THR A 436 0.11 -10.77 -8.83
C THR A 436 0.33 -10.26 -7.40
N ILE A 437 0.12 -11.09 -6.39
CA ILE A 437 0.19 -10.78 -4.95
C ILE A 437 1.38 -11.52 -4.35
N GLY A 438 2.12 -10.90 -3.41
CA GLY A 438 3.20 -11.56 -2.69
C GLY A 438 4.50 -10.75 -2.67
N SER A 439 4.42 -9.44 -2.43
CA SER A 439 5.61 -8.60 -2.26
C SER A 439 6.40 -8.97 -0.99
N GLU A 440 7.71 -8.83 -1.06
CA GLU A 440 8.63 -9.06 0.05
C GLU A 440 9.27 -7.73 0.47
N VAL A 441 9.40 -7.49 1.78
CA VAL A 441 9.77 -6.19 2.36
C VAL A 441 11.17 -5.68 1.96
N HIS A 442 12.08 -6.57 1.55
CA HIS A 442 13.44 -6.23 1.14
C HIS A 442 13.57 -5.91 -0.36
N LEU A 443 12.50 -6.12 -1.13
CA LEU A 443 12.44 -5.77 -2.55
C LEU A 443 11.69 -4.45 -2.77
N PRO A 444 12.05 -3.68 -3.80
CA PRO A 444 11.31 -2.45 -4.13
C PRO A 444 9.88 -2.77 -4.56
N PHE A 445 8.92 -2.10 -3.94
CA PHE A 445 7.50 -2.15 -4.27
C PHE A 445 7.04 -0.82 -4.85
N GLY A 446 6.23 -0.84 -5.89
CA GLY A 446 5.63 0.34 -6.50
C GLY A 446 5.43 0.20 -8.00
N GLY A 447 4.58 1.06 -8.56
CA GLY A 447 4.17 0.98 -9.94
C GLY A 447 4.88 1.96 -10.89
N VAL A 448 4.56 1.82 -12.17
CA VAL A 448 4.84 2.78 -13.23
C VAL A 448 3.54 3.40 -13.73
N LYS A 449 3.60 4.33 -14.67
CA LYS A 449 2.43 5.04 -15.20
C LYS A 449 1.62 5.69 -14.06
N HIS A 450 0.30 5.56 -14.05
CA HIS A 450 -0.58 6.14 -13.01
C HIS A 450 -0.67 5.29 -11.72
N SER A 451 0.16 4.26 -11.56
CA SER A 451 0.19 3.47 -10.34
C SER A 451 1.11 4.02 -9.24
N GLY A 452 1.95 5.01 -9.55
CA GLY A 452 2.75 5.66 -8.52
C GLY A 452 3.97 6.39 -9.05
N THR A 453 4.61 7.13 -8.16
CA THR A 453 5.82 7.93 -8.45
C THR A 453 7.01 7.53 -7.62
N THR A 454 6.85 6.61 -6.68
CA THR A 454 7.88 6.17 -5.75
C THR A 454 8.10 4.65 -5.78
N ARG A 455 9.04 4.19 -4.98
CA ARG A 455 9.22 2.78 -4.60
C ARG A 455 9.38 2.70 -3.10
N GLU A 456 8.55 1.86 -2.49
CA GLU A 456 8.64 1.50 -1.08
C GLU A 456 9.43 0.19 -0.90
N GLY A 457 9.75 -0.17 0.34
CA GLY A 457 10.50 -1.38 0.66
C GLY A 457 11.97 -1.34 0.26
N GLY A 458 12.72 -2.33 0.74
CA GLY A 458 14.14 -2.43 0.50
C GLY A 458 14.90 -1.14 0.79
N ILE A 459 16.00 -0.93 0.08
CA ILE A 459 16.77 0.33 0.16
C ILE A 459 15.98 1.53 -0.40
N LYS A 460 14.95 1.29 -1.23
CA LYS A 460 14.16 2.37 -1.82
C LYS A 460 13.29 3.08 -0.79
N GLY A 461 12.81 2.37 0.23
CA GLY A 461 12.16 3.00 1.38
C GLY A 461 13.09 3.97 2.12
N ILE A 462 14.38 3.65 2.22
CA ILE A 462 15.39 4.57 2.78
C ILE A 462 15.60 5.78 1.86
N ASP A 463 15.66 5.57 0.53
CA ASP A 463 15.82 6.66 -0.44
C ASP A 463 14.62 7.62 -0.40
N GLU A 464 13.41 7.11 -0.16
CA GLU A 464 12.20 7.95 -0.05
C GLU A 464 12.27 8.91 1.14
N PHE A 465 12.80 8.45 2.27
CA PHE A 465 12.81 9.19 3.53
C PHE A 465 14.16 9.78 3.92
N SER A 466 15.12 9.85 3.00
CA SER A 466 16.42 10.49 3.24
C SER A 466 16.87 11.36 2.06
N GLU A 467 17.73 12.31 2.35
CA GLU A 467 18.40 13.17 1.36
C GLU A 467 19.90 12.90 1.38
N LEU A 468 20.51 12.87 0.19
CA LEU A 468 21.97 12.81 0.07
C LEU A 468 22.55 14.21 0.13
N LYS A 469 23.43 14.44 1.11
CA LYS A 469 24.25 15.64 1.20
C LYS A 469 25.64 15.34 0.69
N THR A 470 26.10 16.06 -0.33
CA THR A 470 27.49 15.99 -0.80
C THR A 470 28.38 16.83 0.11
N VAL A 471 29.51 16.25 0.50
CA VAL A 471 30.52 16.88 1.35
C VAL A 471 31.85 16.84 0.64
N TYR A 472 32.50 17.99 0.55
CA TYR A 472 33.89 18.13 0.11
C TYR A 472 34.76 18.57 1.28
N VAL A 473 35.89 17.92 1.47
CA VAL A 473 36.91 18.33 2.44
C VAL A 473 38.16 18.64 1.66
N ASP A 474 38.50 19.96 1.52
CA ASP A 474 39.68 20.43 0.86
C ASP A 474 40.79 20.63 1.91
N TYR A 475 41.88 19.90 1.76
CA TYR A 475 43.06 19.98 2.64
C TYR A 475 44.31 20.43 1.91
N SER A 476 44.14 21.00 0.72
CA SER A 476 45.26 21.51 -0.11
C SER A 476 45.91 22.77 0.46
N GLY A 477 45.22 23.47 1.40
CA GLY A 477 45.69 24.74 1.97
C GLY A 477 45.59 25.94 1.04
N LYS A 478 44.92 25.78 -0.13
CA LYS A 478 44.71 26.88 -1.11
C LYS A 478 43.32 26.78 -1.72
N LEU A 479 42.79 27.87 -2.27
CA LEU A 479 41.55 27.84 -3.03
C LEU A 479 41.75 27.00 -4.31
N GLN A 480 40.97 25.95 -4.46
CA GLN A 480 40.92 25.17 -5.68
C GLN A 480 39.56 25.38 -6.39
N ARG A 481 39.59 25.65 -7.68
CA ARG A 481 38.40 25.93 -8.50
C ARG A 481 38.16 24.74 -9.42
N ALA A 482 37.16 23.95 -9.12
CA ALA A 482 36.74 22.84 -9.96
C ALA A 482 36.44 23.37 -11.39
N GLN A 483 36.74 22.60 -12.41
CA GLN A 483 36.62 22.87 -13.85
C GLN A 483 37.55 24.03 -14.35
N ILE A 484 38.35 24.62 -13.48
CA ILE A 484 39.29 25.71 -13.84
C ILE A 484 40.74 25.29 -13.54
N ASP A 485 40.98 24.72 -12.37
CA ASP A 485 42.31 24.31 -11.91
C ASP A 485 42.61 22.82 -12.08
N SER A 486 41.73 22.08 -12.84
CA SER A 486 41.87 20.66 -13.13
C SER A 486 42.85 20.36 -14.25
#